data_9ecf9a89c6d4da614e240656345ede70
#
_entry.id   9ecf9a89c6d4da614e240656345ede70
#
_cell.length_a   1.000
_cell.length_b   1.000
_cell.length_c   1.000
_cell.angle_alpha   90.00
_cell.angle_beta   90.00
_cell.angle_gamma   90.00
#
_symmetry.space_group_name_H-M   'P 1'
#
loop_
_entity.id
_entity.type
_entity.pdbx_description
1 polymer ?
#
loop_
_entity_poly.entity_id
_entity_poly.type
_entity_poly.pdbx_seq_one_letter_code
_entity_poly.pdbx_strand_id
1 'polypeptide(L)'
;MLFQARFWPLIVDGSVTVTFRRWRRRQVVAGHRYRTGHRIVGRQMIEVDSVEVIDPATITDADARRSGYPDASTVRDELRGDDDLPVYRIEFHRVDDPDPRSVLAASADLSPADRAELDRRLDRLDRAAVHGPWTRVTLAVIAGQPGRRAADLAAWFGRETQPFKTDVRKLKNLGLTESLEVGYRLSPRGETYLGG
;
A
#
# COMPACT_ATOMS: atom_id res chain seq x y z
N MET A 1 -3.12 4.10 3.62
CA MET A 1 -4.54 4.48 3.82
C MET A 1 -5.17 4.76 2.47
N LEU A 2 -6.40 4.28 2.20
CA LEU A 2 -7.05 4.47 0.89
C LEU A 2 -8.02 5.64 0.94
N PHE A 3 -7.95 6.51 -0.07
CA PHE A 3 -8.88 7.60 -0.29
C PHE A 3 -9.62 7.41 -1.62
N GLN A 4 -10.82 7.95 -1.74
CA GLN A 4 -11.52 8.02 -3.01
C GLN A 4 -10.78 8.96 -3.98
N ALA A 5 -10.88 8.71 -5.28
CA ALA A 5 -10.14 9.44 -6.30
C ALA A 5 -10.35 10.96 -6.24
N ARG A 6 -11.56 11.40 -5.90
CA ARG A 6 -11.94 12.84 -5.78
C ARG A 6 -11.12 13.62 -4.75
N PHE A 7 -10.57 12.93 -3.73
CA PHE A 7 -9.77 13.58 -2.67
C PHE A 7 -8.28 13.69 -3.01
N TRP A 8 -7.79 12.99 -4.02
CA TRP A 8 -6.35 12.99 -4.30
C TRP A 8 -5.79 14.36 -4.67
N PRO A 9 -6.42 15.16 -5.55
CA PRO A 9 -5.95 16.52 -5.80
C PRO A 9 -5.89 17.36 -4.53
N LEU A 10 -6.91 17.25 -3.67
CA LEU A 10 -7.03 17.98 -2.42
C LEU A 10 -6.03 17.54 -1.34
N ILE A 11 -5.56 16.29 -1.39
CA ILE A 11 -4.46 15.83 -0.54
C ILE A 11 -3.12 16.35 -1.07
N VAL A 12 -2.97 16.41 -2.39
CA VAL A 12 -1.75 16.92 -3.04
C VAL A 12 -1.56 18.41 -2.78
N ASP A 13 -2.61 19.20 -2.84
CA ASP A 13 -2.55 20.65 -2.59
C ASP A 13 -2.61 21.02 -1.10
N GLY A 14 -2.84 20.02 -0.20
CA GLY A 14 -2.90 20.21 1.24
C GLY A 14 -4.24 20.73 1.77
N SER A 15 -5.28 20.83 0.95
CA SER A 15 -6.63 21.24 1.38
C SER A 15 -7.30 20.19 2.26
N VAL A 16 -7.02 18.90 2.00
CA VAL A 16 -7.52 17.79 2.82
C VAL A 16 -6.45 17.32 3.79
N THR A 17 -6.69 17.57 5.06
CA THR A 17 -5.80 17.27 6.20
C THR A 17 -6.47 16.46 7.30
N VAL A 18 -7.77 16.13 7.14
CA VAL A 18 -8.55 15.33 8.08
C VAL A 18 -9.26 14.23 7.31
N THR A 19 -9.50 13.09 7.94
CA THR A 19 -10.40 12.07 7.41
C THR A 19 -11.10 11.34 8.55
N PHE A 20 -12.31 10.86 8.28
CA PHE A 20 -13.12 10.10 9.23
C PHE A 20 -13.24 8.66 8.76
N ARG A 21 -13.11 7.71 9.70
CA ARG A 21 -13.16 6.27 9.38
C ARG A 21 -13.89 5.50 10.46
N ARG A 22 -14.87 4.68 10.08
CA ARG A 22 -15.43 3.65 10.96
C ARG A 22 -14.64 2.37 10.82
N TRP A 23 -13.96 1.96 11.87
CA TRP A 23 -13.16 0.74 11.90
C TRP A 23 -13.38 -0.02 13.20
N ARG A 24 -13.48 -1.31 13.12
CA ARG A 24 -13.50 -2.19 14.30
C ARG A 24 -12.25 -2.05 15.16
N ARG A 25 -11.11 -1.74 14.56
CA ARG A 25 -9.82 -1.51 15.23
C ARG A 25 -9.08 -0.39 14.53
N ARG A 26 -8.34 0.39 15.29
CA ARG A 26 -7.46 1.42 14.75
C ARG A 26 -6.47 0.82 13.76
N GLN A 27 -6.39 1.37 12.55
CA GLN A 27 -5.54 0.89 11.45
C GLN A 27 -4.35 1.80 11.17
N VAL A 28 -4.27 2.95 11.83
CA VAL A 28 -3.19 3.93 11.67
C VAL A 28 -2.71 4.43 13.03
N VAL A 29 -1.47 4.88 13.09
CA VAL A 29 -0.79 5.35 14.30
C VAL A 29 -0.21 6.72 14.03
N ALA A 30 -0.33 7.64 14.98
CA ALA A 30 0.29 8.97 14.92
C ALA A 30 1.82 8.87 14.80
N GLY A 31 2.43 9.79 14.07
CA GLY A 31 3.86 9.79 13.76
C GLY A 31 4.27 8.77 12.68
N HIS A 32 3.34 8.00 12.14
CA HIS A 32 3.63 7.02 11.10
C HIS A 32 3.21 7.51 9.72
N ARG A 33 3.97 7.09 8.71
CA ARG A 33 3.74 7.44 7.30
C ARG A 33 2.94 6.38 6.57
N TYR A 34 2.00 6.82 5.76
CA TYR A 34 1.10 5.97 5.00
C TYR A 34 1.02 6.40 3.55
N ARG A 35 0.99 5.42 2.67
CA ARG A 35 0.67 5.68 1.27
C ARG A 35 -0.79 6.07 1.12
N THR A 36 -1.03 7.08 0.32
CA THR A 36 -2.35 7.45 -0.17
C THR A 36 -2.41 7.29 -1.67
N GLY A 37 -3.60 7.16 -2.18
CA GLY A 37 -3.84 7.30 -3.60
C GLY A 37 -3.62 6.05 -4.45
N HIS A 38 -4.08 6.22 -5.64
CA HIS A 38 -4.03 5.27 -6.74
C HIS A 38 -2.78 5.54 -7.58
N ARG A 39 -2.36 4.56 -8.37
CA ARG A 39 -1.15 4.55 -9.19
C ARG A 39 -1.06 5.67 -10.23
N ILE A 40 -2.19 6.27 -10.66
CA ILE A 40 -2.28 7.23 -11.76
C ILE A 40 -1.91 8.67 -11.34
N VAL A 41 -2.21 9.07 -10.08
CA VAL A 41 -2.00 10.45 -9.60
C VAL A 41 -0.69 10.62 -8.81
N GLY A 42 0.18 9.63 -8.87
CA GLY A 42 1.38 9.58 -8.03
C GLY A 42 1.08 9.04 -6.63
N ARG A 43 2.04 8.31 -6.09
CA ARG A 43 1.94 7.76 -4.73
C ARG A 43 2.33 8.85 -3.75
N GLN A 44 1.34 9.55 -3.23
CA GLN A 44 1.58 10.54 -2.18
C GLN A 44 1.80 9.82 -0.85
N MET A 45 2.73 10.32 -0.09
CA MET A 45 2.91 9.92 1.30
C MET A 45 2.24 10.95 2.19
N ILE A 46 1.60 10.47 3.25
CA ILE A 46 1.12 11.31 4.35
C ILE A 46 1.73 10.82 5.64
N GLU A 47 1.94 11.72 6.56
CA GLU A 47 2.23 11.43 7.95
C GLU A 47 0.97 11.70 8.79
N VAL A 48 0.63 10.78 9.68
CA VAL A 48 -0.53 10.93 10.56
C VAL A 48 -0.10 11.71 11.79
N ASP A 49 -0.75 12.84 12.03
CA ASP A 49 -0.47 13.72 13.17
C ASP A 49 -1.19 13.27 14.44
N SER A 50 -2.50 12.95 14.31
CA SER A 50 -3.30 12.46 15.42
C SER A 50 -4.35 11.42 14.98
N VAL A 51 -4.77 10.60 15.93
CA VAL A 51 -5.84 9.61 15.76
C VAL A 51 -6.69 9.58 17.02
N GLU A 52 -7.93 10.03 16.90
CA GLU A 52 -8.87 10.14 18.01
C GLU A 52 -10.13 9.33 17.70
N VAL A 53 -10.72 8.72 18.74
CA VAL A 53 -12.08 8.16 18.65
C VAL A 53 -13.04 9.27 19.06
N ILE A 54 -14.01 9.54 18.21
CA ILE A 54 -14.98 10.61 18.41
C ILE A 54 -16.41 10.12 18.29
N ASP A 55 -17.34 10.87 18.86
CA ASP A 55 -18.77 10.77 18.53
C ASP A 55 -18.99 11.46 17.16
N PRO A 56 -19.59 10.78 16.16
CA PRO A 56 -19.90 11.39 14.86
C PRO A 56 -20.73 12.68 14.97
N ALA A 57 -21.54 12.84 16.03
CA ALA A 57 -22.30 14.06 16.25
C ALA A 57 -21.42 15.29 16.54
N THR A 58 -20.19 15.09 17.00
CA THR A 58 -19.24 16.17 17.30
C THR A 58 -18.47 16.68 16.08
N ILE A 59 -18.63 16.05 14.91
CA ILE A 59 -17.99 16.50 13.66
C ILE A 59 -18.50 17.91 13.33
N THR A 60 -17.57 18.84 13.18
CA THR A 60 -17.86 20.24 12.82
C THR A 60 -17.80 20.47 11.30
N ASP A 61 -18.42 21.54 10.83
CA ASP A 61 -18.30 21.95 9.42
C ASP A 61 -16.85 22.35 9.06
N ALA A 62 -16.09 22.83 10.05
CA ALA A 62 -14.67 23.12 9.86
C ALA A 62 -13.87 21.84 9.57
N ASP A 63 -14.11 20.77 10.34
CA ASP A 63 -13.50 19.46 10.10
C ASP A 63 -13.99 18.84 8.79
N ALA A 64 -15.27 19.03 8.45
CA ALA A 64 -15.82 18.55 7.18
C ALA A 64 -15.08 19.18 5.99
N ARG A 65 -14.92 20.51 6.00
CA ARG A 65 -14.16 21.21 4.94
C ARG A 65 -12.72 20.72 4.85
N ARG A 66 -12.04 20.52 5.99
CA ARG A 66 -10.69 19.93 6.04
C ARG A 66 -10.63 18.48 5.58
N SER A 67 -11.76 17.81 5.51
CA SER A 67 -11.86 16.42 5.00
C SER A 67 -12.37 16.35 3.55
N GLY A 68 -12.56 17.51 2.90
CA GLY A 68 -12.99 17.61 1.50
C GLY A 68 -14.50 17.51 1.31
N TYR A 69 -15.27 17.76 2.36
CA TYR A 69 -16.73 17.77 2.32
C TYR A 69 -17.28 19.18 2.59
N PRO A 70 -18.49 19.50 2.10
CA PRO A 70 -19.08 20.83 2.30
C PRO A 70 -19.46 21.10 3.76
N ASP A 71 -19.96 20.09 4.46
CA ASP A 71 -20.52 20.20 5.82
C ASP A 71 -20.44 18.88 6.59
N ALA A 72 -20.69 18.95 7.89
CA ALA A 72 -20.63 17.82 8.80
C ALA A 72 -21.73 16.77 8.55
N SER A 73 -22.90 17.17 8.04
CA SER A 73 -23.98 16.21 7.73
C SER A 73 -23.53 15.28 6.59
N THR A 74 -22.95 15.83 5.54
CA THR A 74 -22.42 15.07 4.40
C THR A 74 -21.34 14.08 4.84
N VAL A 75 -20.45 14.47 5.77
CA VAL A 75 -19.47 13.54 6.34
C VAL A 75 -20.14 12.37 7.02
N ARG A 76 -21.13 12.64 7.88
CA ARG A 76 -21.86 11.58 8.61
C ARG A 76 -22.59 10.62 7.67
N ASP A 77 -23.24 11.14 6.64
CA ASP A 77 -23.98 10.35 5.65
C ASP A 77 -23.07 9.45 4.80
N GLU A 78 -21.82 9.91 4.53
CA GLU A 78 -20.85 9.12 3.76
C GLU A 78 -19.93 8.23 4.63
N LEU A 79 -20.08 8.23 5.97
CA LEU A 79 -19.34 7.31 6.83
C LEU A 79 -19.73 5.85 6.52
N ARG A 80 -18.75 5.07 6.08
CA ARG A 80 -18.95 3.66 5.73
C ARG A 80 -18.62 2.75 6.91
N GLY A 81 -19.38 1.68 7.06
CA GLY A 81 -19.24 0.68 8.12
C GLY A 81 -20.49 0.65 9.00
N ASP A 82 -20.59 -0.37 9.85
CA ASP A 82 -21.72 -0.55 10.76
C ASP A 82 -21.75 0.58 11.78
N ASP A 83 -22.95 1.04 12.14
CA ASP A 83 -23.14 2.24 12.98
C ASP A 83 -22.63 2.08 14.42
N ASP A 84 -22.49 0.85 14.90
CA ASP A 84 -21.94 0.49 16.20
C ASP A 84 -20.41 0.56 16.28
N LEU A 85 -19.73 0.72 15.14
CA LEU A 85 -18.29 0.79 15.10
C LEU A 85 -17.74 2.19 15.49
N PRO A 86 -16.61 2.25 16.22
CA PRO A 86 -16.01 3.53 16.58
C PRO A 86 -15.58 4.33 15.34
N VAL A 87 -15.85 5.63 15.40
CA VAL A 87 -15.39 6.58 14.39
C VAL A 87 -14.07 7.19 14.81
N TYR A 88 -13.09 7.04 13.94
CA TYR A 88 -11.77 7.63 14.09
C TYR A 88 -11.68 8.93 13.30
N ARG A 89 -11.34 10.02 13.97
CA ARG A 89 -10.90 11.28 13.39
C ARG A 89 -9.38 11.19 13.25
N ILE A 90 -8.87 11.37 12.05
CA ILE A 90 -7.46 11.22 11.72
C ILE A 90 -6.98 12.51 11.10
N GLU A 91 -6.07 13.20 11.76
CA GLU A 91 -5.35 14.33 11.18
C GLU A 91 -4.07 13.85 10.52
N PHE A 92 -3.72 14.47 9.41
CA PHE A 92 -2.51 14.15 8.67
C PHE A 92 -2.07 15.33 7.82
N HIS A 93 -0.81 15.32 7.45
CA HIS A 93 -0.27 16.21 6.42
C HIS A 93 0.44 15.39 5.33
N ARG A 94 0.57 16.00 4.16
CA ARG A 94 1.36 15.44 3.06
C ARG A 94 2.84 15.56 3.40
N VAL A 95 3.62 14.52 3.07
CA VAL A 95 5.08 14.55 3.12
C VAL A 95 5.64 14.35 1.72
N ASP A 96 6.65 15.14 1.37
CA ASP A 96 7.27 15.09 0.03
C ASP A 96 8.36 14.01 -0.07
N ASP A 97 8.65 13.31 1.02
CA ASP A 97 9.62 12.24 1.03
C ASP A 97 9.21 11.10 0.08
N PRO A 98 10.15 10.55 -0.68
CA PRO A 98 9.88 9.42 -1.53
C PRO A 98 9.44 8.22 -0.69
N ASP A 99 8.50 7.46 -1.22
CA ASP A 99 8.05 6.23 -0.59
C ASP A 99 9.22 5.25 -0.37
N PRO A 100 9.51 4.84 0.88
CA PRO A 100 10.64 3.98 1.20
C PRO A 100 10.67 2.68 0.38
N ARG A 101 9.50 2.15 0.01
CA ARG A 101 9.42 0.95 -0.84
C ARG A 101 9.83 1.25 -2.28
N SER A 102 9.54 2.44 -2.78
CA SER A 102 9.97 2.85 -4.12
C SER A 102 11.48 3.09 -4.14
N VAL A 103 12.02 3.70 -3.11
CA VAL A 103 13.48 3.87 -2.93
C VAL A 103 14.16 2.51 -2.89
N LEU A 104 13.65 1.59 -2.05
CA LEU A 104 14.19 0.23 -1.97
C LEU A 104 14.12 -0.51 -3.31
N ALA A 105 13.01 -0.41 -4.04
CA ALA A 105 12.83 -1.06 -5.33
C ALA A 105 13.77 -0.49 -6.40
N ALA A 106 14.07 0.80 -6.35
CA ALA A 106 14.99 1.47 -7.27
C ALA A 106 16.48 1.20 -6.98
N SER A 107 16.81 0.68 -5.79
CA SER A 107 18.19 0.37 -5.39
C SER A 107 18.72 -0.83 -6.17
N ALA A 108 19.42 -0.58 -7.27
CA ALA A 108 20.02 -1.59 -8.13
C ALA A 108 21.40 -2.09 -7.63
N ASP A 109 21.99 -1.38 -6.68
CA ASP A 109 23.27 -1.81 -6.09
C ASP A 109 22.99 -2.75 -4.91
N LEU A 110 23.36 -4.02 -5.07
CA LEU A 110 23.23 -5.07 -4.07
C LEU A 110 24.61 -5.55 -3.63
N SER A 111 25.01 -5.17 -2.44
CA SER A 111 26.20 -5.75 -1.82
C SER A 111 26.04 -7.27 -1.60
N PRO A 112 27.14 -8.02 -1.44
CA PRO A 112 27.04 -9.43 -1.05
C PRO A 112 26.26 -9.67 0.24
N ALA A 113 26.30 -8.74 1.19
CA ALA A 113 25.54 -8.80 2.43
C ALA A 113 24.03 -8.61 2.19
N ASP A 114 23.64 -7.66 1.31
CA ASP A 114 22.23 -7.45 0.92
C ASP A 114 21.67 -8.69 0.21
N ARG A 115 22.47 -9.28 -0.66
CA ARG A 115 22.09 -10.50 -1.38
C ARG A 115 21.87 -11.66 -0.40
N ALA A 116 22.80 -11.89 0.51
CA ALA A 116 22.65 -12.92 1.54
C ALA A 116 21.43 -12.69 2.45
N GLU A 117 21.11 -11.43 2.77
CA GLU A 117 19.89 -11.11 3.55
C GLU A 117 18.62 -11.37 2.73
N LEU A 118 18.61 -11.04 1.44
CA LEU A 118 17.49 -11.38 0.56
C LEU A 118 17.29 -12.89 0.48
N ASP A 119 18.37 -13.66 0.31
CA ASP A 119 18.30 -15.12 0.30
C ASP A 119 17.67 -15.67 1.58
N ARG A 120 18.14 -15.23 2.75
CA ARG A 120 17.56 -15.64 4.03
C ARG A 120 16.07 -15.33 4.12
N ARG A 121 15.63 -14.15 3.62
CA ARG A 121 14.21 -13.75 3.64
C ARG A 121 13.38 -14.57 2.67
N LEU A 122 13.85 -14.80 1.46
CA LEU A 122 13.17 -15.63 0.47
C LEU A 122 13.05 -17.08 0.94
N ASP A 123 14.12 -17.66 1.48
CA ASP A 123 14.11 -19.01 2.02
C ASP A 123 13.14 -19.16 3.21
N ARG A 124 13.00 -18.11 4.03
CA ARG A 124 12.00 -18.10 5.10
C ARG A 124 10.57 -18.11 4.55
N LEU A 125 10.31 -17.33 3.50
CA LEU A 125 9.02 -17.31 2.82
C LEU A 125 8.71 -18.66 2.16
N ASP A 126 9.69 -19.29 1.54
CA ASP A 126 9.56 -20.60 0.91
C ASP A 126 9.28 -21.69 1.94
N ARG A 127 10.02 -21.71 3.06
CA ARG A 127 9.77 -22.66 4.16
C ARG A 127 8.41 -22.51 4.84
N ALA A 128 7.89 -21.29 4.89
CA ALA A 128 6.58 -21.02 5.50
C ALA A 128 5.39 -21.32 4.57
N ALA A 129 5.64 -21.60 3.30
CA ALA A 129 4.60 -21.79 2.31
C ALA A 129 4.14 -23.26 2.27
N VAL A 130 2.84 -23.50 2.44
CA VAL A 130 2.24 -24.84 2.36
C VAL A 130 2.29 -25.45 0.95
N HIS A 131 2.52 -24.64 -0.07
CA HIS A 131 2.59 -25.04 -1.48
C HIS A 131 4.04 -25.21 -2.00
N GLY A 132 5.01 -25.25 -1.08
CA GLY A 132 6.43 -25.42 -1.40
C GLY A 132 7.15 -24.12 -1.81
N PRO A 133 8.42 -24.21 -2.20
CA PRO A 133 9.22 -23.07 -2.62
C PRO A 133 8.60 -22.38 -3.84
N TRP A 134 8.45 -21.06 -3.76
CA TRP A 134 7.72 -20.27 -4.76
C TRP A 134 8.40 -18.96 -5.14
N THR A 135 9.29 -18.44 -4.28
CA THR A 135 9.75 -17.06 -4.40
C THR A 135 10.57 -16.81 -5.66
N ARG A 136 11.63 -17.58 -5.86
CA ARG A 136 12.57 -17.41 -6.99
C ARG A 136 11.93 -17.77 -8.33
N VAL A 137 11.10 -18.82 -8.35
CA VAL A 137 10.37 -19.19 -9.58
C VAL A 137 9.35 -18.12 -9.95
N THR A 138 8.69 -17.49 -8.98
CA THR A 138 7.77 -16.38 -9.24
C THR A 138 8.51 -15.16 -9.78
N LEU A 139 9.70 -14.83 -9.25
CA LEU A 139 10.53 -13.76 -9.79
C LEU A 139 10.94 -14.05 -11.24
N ALA A 140 11.41 -15.26 -11.54
CA ALA A 140 11.80 -15.66 -12.89
C ALA A 140 10.62 -15.59 -13.89
N VAL A 141 9.43 -16.04 -13.49
CA VAL A 141 8.23 -15.95 -14.34
C VAL A 141 7.81 -14.50 -14.59
N ILE A 142 7.86 -13.64 -13.55
CA ILE A 142 7.58 -12.21 -13.71
C ILE A 142 8.61 -11.53 -14.61
N ALA A 143 9.90 -11.90 -14.52
CA ALA A 143 10.97 -11.40 -15.39
C ALA A 143 10.72 -11.74 -16.85
N GLY A 144 10.35 -12.98 -17.13
CA GLY A 144 10.07 -13.45 -18.50
C GLY A 144 8.76 -12.96 -19.08
N GLN A 145 7.83 -12.48 -18.26
CA GLN A 145 6.47 -12.09 -18.67
C GLN A 145 6.00 -10.80 -17.99
N PRO A 146 6.72 -9.68 -18.20
CA PRO A 146 6.33 -8.41 -17.60
C PRO A 146 4.95 -7.95 -18.09
N GLY A 147 4.12 -7.43 -17.19
CA GLY A 147 2.78 -6.94 -17.51
C GLY A 147 1.70 -8.02 -17.59
N ARG A 148 2.02 -9.29 -17.45
CA ARG A 148 1.02 -10.36 -17.47
C ARG A 148 0.08 -10.22 -16.27
N ARG A 149 -1.21 -10.46 -16.49
CA ARG A 149 -2.24 -10.33 -15.45
C ARG A 149 -2.00 -11.29 -14.29
N ALA A 150 -2.28 -10.84 -13.06
CA ALA A 150 -2.11 -11.66 -11.87
C ALA A 150 -2.92 -12.98 -11.92
N ALA A 151 -4.08 -12.99 -12.56
CA ALA A 151 -4.89 -14.18 -12.72
C ALA A 151 -4.18 -15.21 -13.63
N ASP A 152 -3.59 -14.75 -14.75
CA ASP A 152 -2.89 -15.63 -15.70
C ASP A 152 -1.62 -16.21 -15.07
N LEU A 153 -0.88 -15.39 -14.32
CA LEU A 153 0.28 -15.85 -13.56
C LEU A 153 -0.12 -16.87 -12.50
N ALA A 154 -1.19 -16.62 -11.75
CA ALA A 154 -1.69 -17.53 -10.73
C ALA A 154 -2.11 -18.88 -11.36
N ALA A 155 -2.83 -18.85 -12.49
CA ALA A 155 -3.23 -20.05 -13.23
C ALA A 155 -2.01 -20.86 -13.71
N TRP A 156 -0.95 -20.19 -14.18
CA TRP A 156 0.31 -20.86 -14.56
C TRP A 156 0.92 -21.66 -13.41
N PHE A 157 0.78 -21.18 -12.17
CA PHE A 157 1.22 -21.88 -10.95
C PHE A 157 0.17 -22.86 -10.40
N GLY A 158 -1.00 -23.05 -11.06
CA GLY A 158 -2.11 -23.84 -10.51
C GLY A 158 -2.69 -23.28 -9.22
N ARG A 159 -2.66 -21.95 -9.04
CA ARG A 159 -3.02 -21.26 -7.79
C ARG A 159 -4.19 -20.30 -7.98
N GLU A 160 -4.91 -20.04 -6.90
CA GLU A 160 -5.90 -18.98 -6.85
C GLU A 160 -5.28 -17.58 -6.92
N THR A 161 -5.99 -16.64 -7.56
CA THR A 161 -5.50 -15.28 -7.80
C THR A 161 -5.21 -14.50 -6.51
N GLN A 162 -6.06 -14.59 -5.49
CA GLN A 162 -5.89 -13.77 -4.28
C GLN A 162 -4.71 -14.22 -3.41
N PRO A 163 -4.53 -15.52 -3.10
CA PRO A 163 -3.31 -16.02 -2.47
C PRO A 163 -2.04 -15.65 -3.25
N PHE A 164 -2.04 -15.81 -4.57
CA PHE A 164 -0.91 -15.41 -5.41
C PHE A 164 -0.58 -13.91 -5.29
N LYS A 165 -1.58 -13.03 -5.36
CA LYS A 165 -1.39 -11.58 -5.14
C LYS A 165 -0.80 -11.27 -3.77
N THR A 166 -1.19 -12.03 -2.75
CA THR A 166 -0.65 -11.88 -1.39
C THR A 166 0.84 -12.21 -1.36
N ASP A 167 1.23 -13.27 -2.05
CA ASP A 167 2.63 -13.67 -2.13
C ASP A 167 3.47 -12.67 -2.94
N VAL A 168 3.01 -12.24 -4.12
CA VAL A 168 3.71 -11.19 -4.87
C VAL A 168 3.85 -9.89 -4.04
N ARG A 169 2.90 -9.58 -3.15
CA ARG A 169 3.03 -8.44 -2.23
C ARG A 169 4.21 -8.62 -1.27
N LYS A 170 4.53 -9.86 -0.84
CA LYS A 170 5.70 -10.14 0.00
C LYS A 170 7.00 -9.84 -0.77
N LEU A 171 7.11 -10.27 -2.02
CA LEU A 171 8.25 -9.94 -2.90
C LEU A 171 8.38 -8.43 -3.12
N LYS A 172 7.25 -7.75 -3.31
CA LYS A 172 7.21 -6.28 -3.44
C LYS A 172 7.68 -5.57 -2.16
N ASN A 173 7.38 -6.11 -0.99
CA ASN A 173 7.86 -5.56 0.28
C ASN A 173 9.37 -5.72 0.46
N LEU A 174 10.00 -6.67 -0.23
CA LEU A 174 11.45 -6.82 -0.32
C LEU A 174 12.08 -5.94 -1.42
N GLY A 175 11.27 -5.15 -2.13
CA GLY A 175 11.70 -4.29 -3.21
C GLY A 175 11.98 -5.02 -4.53
N LEU A 176 11.63 -6.31 -4.66
CA LEU A 176 12.03 -7.13 -5.82
C LEU A 176 11.07 -7.04 -7.01
N THR A 177 9.83 -6.62 -6.79
CA THR A 177 8.82 -6.49 -7.85
C THR A 177 8.09 -5.17 -7.76
N GLU A 178 7.56 -4.73 -8.90
CA GLU A 178 6.67 -3.57 -9.02
C GLU A 178 5.36 -3.98 -9.67
N SER A 179 4.29 -3.28 -9.29
CA SER A 179 3.01 -3.43 -10.00
C SER A 179 2.99 -2.47 -11.19
N LEU A 180 2.56 -2.92 -12.33
CA LEU A 180 2.21 -2.11 -13.49
C LEU A 180 0.71 -1.78 -13.46
N GLU A 181 0.19 -1.04 -14.43
CA GLU A 181 -1.25 -0.85 -14.62
C GLU A 181 -1.93 -2.22 -14.74
N VAL A 182 -1.34 -3.09 -15.54
CA VAL A 182 -1.69 -4.50 -15.63
C VAL A 182 -0.49 -5.33 -15.22
N GLY A 183 -0.67 -6.26 -14.26
CA GLY A 183 0.35 -7.22 -13.85
C GLY A 183 1.52 -6.64 -13.06
N TYR A 184 2.66 -7.28 -13.22
CA TYR A 184 3.88 -7.02 -12.46
C TYR A 184 5.10 -6.98 -13.39
N ARG A 185 6.18 -6.38 -12.90
CA ARG A 185 7.54 -6.52 -13.44
C ARG A 185 8.53 -6.68 -12.29
N LEU A 186 9.74 -7.09 -12.58
CA LEU A 186 10.84 -6.90 -11.64
C LEU A 186 11.08 -5.41 -11.44
N SER A 187 11.57 -5.06 -10.27
CA SER A 187 12.15 -3.75 -10.00
C SER A 187 13.64 -3.78 -10.40
N PRO A 188 14.33 -2.63 -10.50
CA PRO A 188 15.79 -2.61 -10.66
C PRO A 188 16.53 -3.49 -9.64
N ARG A 189 16.10 -3.44 -8.37
CA ARG A 189 16.62 -4.32 -7.31
C ARG A 189 16.37 -5.81 -7.61
N GLY A 190 15.19 -6.15 -8.12
CA GLY A 190 14.84 -7.52 -8.48
C GLY A 190 15.61 -8.04 -9.68
N GLU A 191 15.84 -7.19 -10.68
CA GLU A 191 16.67 -7.51 -11.86
C GLU A 191 18.12 -7.81 -11.45
N THR A 192 18.72 -6.94 -10.63
CA THR A 192 20.08 -7.17 -10.10
C THR A 192 20.14 -8.43 -9.24
N TYR A 193 19.13 -8.71 -8.43
CA TYR A 193 19.10 -9.92 -7.62
C TYR A 193 19.04 -11.19 -8.48
N LEU A 194 18.27 -11.20 -9.55
CA LEU A 194 18.05 -12.38 -10.39
C LEU A 194 19.21 -12.58 -11.41
N GLY A 195 19.85 -11.49 -11.85
CA GLY A 195 20.92 -11.50 -12.87
C GLY A 195 22.34 -11.74 -12.34
N GLY A 196 22.54 -11.77 -11.05
CA GLY A 196 23.83 -12.09 -10.40
C GLY A 196 23.78 -13.41 -9.71
#